data_98e3379bae4b2a783f6237bec115bace
#
_entry.id   98e3379bae4b2a783f6237bec115bace
#
_cell.length_a   1.000
_cell.length_b   1.000
_cell.length_c   1.000
_cell.angle_alpha   90.00
_cell.angle_beta   90.00
_cell.angle_gamma   90.00
#
_symmetry.space_group_name_H-M   'P 1'
#
loop_
_entity.id
_entity.type
_entity.pdbx_description
1 polymer ?
#
loop_
_entity_poly.entity_id
_entity_poly.type
_entity_poly.pdbx_seq_one_letter_code
_entity_poly.pdbx_strand_id
1 'polypeptide(L)'
;MPFGSVGAMLSQMEKETSIEKVIILKGAGGRGKTPTLHLLIDLLISKWATRIHDDGYTSDIHQDCFVILDLPGFGNVGIITYGDRGCEADVQKALNECLGRGCRAVVGASHMQYYKNPPTVYKILWDFGSTHNAKTVETTTIIKADGWGQSINETSLNTICAENLFNLLLKL
;
A
#
# COMPACT_ATOMS: atom_id res chain seq x y z
N MET A 1 21.74 0.41 48.03
CA MET A 1 20.95 -0.23 46.96
C MET A 1 20.43 0.87 46.05
N PRO A 2 20.91 1.00 44.82
CA PRO A 2 20.35 1.98 43.92
C PRO A 2 19.12 1.33 43.24
N PHE A 3 17.98 1.91 43.41
CA PHE A 3 16.77 1.62 42.62
C PHE A 3 17.04 2.09 41.18
N GLY A 4 17.47 1.18 40.33
CA GLY A 4 17.58 1.41 38.90
C GLY A 4 16.20 1.72 38.32
N SER A 5 16.10 2.84 37.64
CA SER A 5 14.89 3.48 37.17
C SER A 5 14.05 2.59 36.24
N VAL A 6 12.89 2.21 36.72
CA VAL A 6 11.79 1.60 35.90
C VAL A 6 11.40 2.54 34.75
N GLY A 7 11.67 3.85 34.86
CA GLY A 7 11.42 4.84 33.83
C GLY A 7 12.23 4.69 32.54
N ALA A 8 13.46 4.13 32.61
CA ALA A 8 14.27 3.93 31.42
C ALA A 8 13.84 2.69 30.60
N MET A 9 13.16 1.73 31.23
CA MET A 9 12.63 0.56 30.52
C MET A 9 11.32 0.86 29.78
N LEU A 10 10.51 1.78 30.27
CA LEU A 10 9.26 2.19 29.63
C LEU A 10 9.50 3.08 28.42
N SER A 11 10.59 3.87 28.38
CA SER A 11 10.93 4.71 27.23
C SER A 11 11.48 3.93 26.02
N GLN A 12 11.83 2.66 26.17
CA GLN A 12 12.23 1.80 25.05
C GLN A 12 11.08 1.01 24.43
N MET A 13 9.88 1.02 25.03
CA MET A 13 8.71 0.29 24.50
C MET A 13 7.78 1.16 23.64
N GLU A 14 7.93 2.45 23.61
CA GLU A 14 7.25 3.34 22.66
C GLU A 14 8.20 3.73 21.53
N LYS A 15 8.66 2.76 20.75
CA LYS A 15 8.97 3.04 19.37
C LYS A 15 7.61 3.25 18.71
N GLU A 16 7.13 4.49 18.74
CA GLU A 16 5.98 4.90 17.92
C GLU A 16 6.29 4.41 16.51
N THR A 17 5.59 3.35 16.12
CA THR A 17 5.62 2.86 14.75
C THR A 17 4.88 3.91 13.93
N SER A 18 5.62 4.92 13.48
CA SER A 18 5.09 5.96 12.63
C SER A 18 5.02 5.44 11.20
N ILE A 19 3.94 5.74 10.53
CA ILE A 19 3.88 5.58 9.07
C ILE A 19 4.92 6.52 8.47
N GLU A 20 5.93 5.95 7.83
CA GLU A 20 7.02 6.72 7.21
C GLU A 20 6.75 7.04 5.75
N LYS A 21 5.90 6.21 5.09
CA LYS A 21 5.67 6.30 3.66
C LYS A 21 4.27 5.88 3.26
N VAL A 22 3.69 6.65 2.34
CA VAL A 22 2.47 6.29 1.62
C VAL A 22 2.76 6.33 0.12
N ILE A 23 2.50 5.23 -0.58
CA ILE A 23 2.62 5.14 -2.03
C ILE A 23 1.22 4.99 -2.62
N ILE A 24 0.83 5.91 -3.51
CA ILE A 24 -0.47 5.91 -4.15
C ILE A 24 -0.31 5.50 -5.61
N LEU A 25 -0.82 4.31 -5.96
CA LEU A 25 -0.88 3.83 -7.33
C LEU A 25 -2.17 4.34 -7.98
N LYS A 26 -2.06 5.31 -8.87
CA LYS A 26 -3.21 5.90 -9.58
C LYS A 26 -3.46 5.22 -10.92
N GLY A 27 -4.72 5.13 -11.30
CA GLY A 27 -5.12 4.64 -12.61
C GLY A 27 -6.64 4.70 -12.79
N ALA A 28 -7.10 4.84 -14.02
CA ALA A 28 -8.51 4.70 -14.36
C ALA A 28 -9.02 3.27 -14.05
N GLY A 29 -10.32 3.09 -14.00
CA GLY A 29 -10.93 1.76 -13.86
C GLY A 29 -10.45 0.81 -14.97
N GLY A 30 -10.23 -0.46 -14.63
CA GLY A 30 -9.74 -1.48 -15.58
C GLY A 30 -8.30 -1.28 -16.08
N ARG A 31 -7.49 -0.43 -15.47
CA ARG A 31 -6.10 -0.14 -15.90
C ARG A 31 -5.04 -0.89 -15.11
N GLY A 32 -5.38 -2.02 -14.51
CA GLY A 32 -4.41 -2.94 -13.92
C GLY A 32 -3.89 -2.56 -12.54
N LYS A 33 -4.58 -1.71 -11.76
CA LYS A 33 -4.17 -1.37 -10.38
C LYS A 33 -4.19 -2.61 -9.48
N THR A 34 -5.31 -3.29 -9.39
CA THR A 34 -5.47 -4.49 -8.56
C THR A 34 -4.50 -5.60 -8.97
N PRO A 35 -4.38 -6.00 -10.25
CA PRO A 35 -3.37 -6.96 -10.68
C PRO A 35 -1.92 -6.53 -10.37
N THR A 36 -1.60 -5.26 -10.52
CA THR A 36 -0.26 -4.73 -10.17
C THR A 36 0.04 -4.92 -8.69
N LEU A 37 -0.91 -4.62 -7.82
CA LEU A 37 -0.71 -4.78 -6.37
C LEU A 37 -0.67 -6.25 -5.95
N HIS A 38 -1.42 -7.15 -6.59
CA HIS A 38 -1.26 -8.59 -6.39
C HIS A 38 0.14 -9.05 -6.76
N LEU A 39 0.67 -8.61 -7.90
CA LEU A 39 2.06 -8.93 -8.29
C LEU A 39 3.09 -8.35 -7.32
N LEU A 40 2.84 -7.16 -6.76
CA LEU A 40 3.69 -6.61 -5.71
C LEU A 40 3.66 -7.48 -4.45
N ILE A 41 2.50 -7.95 -4.02
CA ILE A 41 2.37 -8.87 -2.88
C ILE A 41 3.18 -10.15 -3.13
N ASP A 42 3.01 -10.77 -4.30
CA ASP A 42 3.74 -11.98 -4.67
C ASP A 42 5.26 -11.75 -4.73
N LEU A 43 5.68 -10.61 -5.29
CA LEU A 43 7.09 -10.23 -5.35
C LEU A 43 7.68 -10.06 -3.94
N LEU A 44 6.99 -9.41 -3.03
CA LEU A 44 7.43 -9.23 -1.64
C LEU A 44 7.51 -10.56 -0.91
N ILE A 45 6.52 -11.44 -1.06
CA ILE A 45 6.54 -12.79 -0.48
C ILE A 45 7.70 -13.60 -1.04
N SER A 46 8.00 -13.50 -2.35
CA SER A 46 9.17 -14.15 -2.96
C SER A 46 10.50 -13.64 -2.39
N LYS A 47 10.52 -12.46 -1.79
CA LYS A 47 11.67 -11.83 -1.11
C LYS A 47 11.60 -11.96 0.43
N TRP A 48 10.97 -13.05 0.90
CA TRP A 48 10.88 -13.44 2.31
C TRP A 48 9.91 -12.61 3.17
N ALA A 49 9.04 -11.80 2.60
CA ALA A 49 7.98 -11.18 3.37
C ALA A 49 7.00 -12.23 3.90
N THR A 50 6.55 -12.05 5.14
CA THR A 50 5.54 -12.91 5.76
C THR A 50 4.21 -12.18 5.83
N ARG A 51 3.14 -12.82 5.40
CA ARG A 51 1.79 -12.26 5.48
C ARG A 51 1.27 -12.43 6.92
N ILE A 52 1.04 -11.31 7.60
CA ILE A 52 0.57 -11.26 8.99
C ILE A 52 -0.89 -10.84 9.13
N HIS A 53 -1.48 -10.28 8.08
CA HIS A 53 -2.91 -10.00 7.97
C HIS A 53 -3.36 -10.20 6.53
N ASP A 54 -4.58 -10.69 6.37
CA ASP A 54 -5.16 -11.02 5.07
C ASP A 54 -6.67 -10.82 5.11
N ASP A 55 -7.16 -9.95 4.25
CA ASP A 55 -8.58 -9.73 4.00
C ASP A 55 -8.82 -9.79 2.49
N GLY A 56 -9.24 -10.97 2.02
CA GLY A 56 -9.66 -11.21 0.66
C GLY A 56 -8.57 -11.54 -0.36
N TYR A 57 -7.30 -11.75 0.04
CA TYR A 57 -6.26 -12.17 -0.91
C TYR A 57 -6.51 -13.59 -1.41
N THR A 58 -6.57 -13.74 -2.72
CA THR A 58 -6.76 -15.02 -3.42
C THR A 58 -5.81 -15.12 -4.61
N SER A 59 -5.83 -16.26 -5.30
CA SER A 59 -5.12 -16.42 -6.58
C SER A 59 -5.76 -15.62 -7.74
N ASP A 60 -6.97 -15.11 -7.56
CA ASP A 60 -7.59 -14.20 -8.53
C ASP A 60 -7.00 -12.79 -8.37
N ILE A 61 -6.11 -12.44 -9.29
CA ILE A 61 -5.42 -11.15 -9.31
C ILE A 61 -6.34 -9.95 -9.58
N HIS A 62 -7.61 -10.18 -9.92
CA HIS A 62 -8.60 -9.13 -10.15
C HIS A 62 -9.50 -8.88 -8.93
N GLN A 63 -9.40 -9.74 -7.92
CA GLN A 63 -10.16 -9.57 -6.68
C GLN A 63 -9.49 -8.55 -5.77
N ASP A 64 -10.26 -7.58 -5.28
CA ASP A 64 -9.76 -6.63 -4.30
C ASP A 64 -9.46 -7.29 -2.96
N CYS A 65 -8.38 -6.85 -2.34
CA CYS A 65 -7.91 -7.35 -1.05
C CYS A 65 -7.17 -6.28 -0.24
N PHE A 66 -6.97 -6.58 1.03
CA PHE A 66 -6.07 -5.87 1.91
C PHE A 66 -5.17 -6.86 2.64
N VAL A 67 -3.87 -6.64 2.59
CA VAL A 67 -2.90 -7.47 3.29
C VAL A 67 -1.89 -6.62 4.05
N ILE A 68 -1.35 -7.17 5.13
CA ILE A 68 -0.17 -6.62 5.79
C ILE A 68 0.93 -7.68 5.73
N LEU A 69 2.08 -7.26 5.24
CA LEU A 69 3.29 -8.08 5.12
C LEU A 69 4.34 -7.57 6.10
N ASP A 70 4.99 -8.48 6.82
CA ASP A 70 6.21 -8.20 7.55
C ASP A 70 7.42 -8.47 6.65
N LEU A 71 8.18 -7.43 6.35
CA LEU A 71 9.37 -7.48 5.51
C LEU A 71 10.61 -7.50 6.41
N PRO A 72 11.44 -8.57 6.36
CA PRO A 72 12.67 -8.65 7.13
C PRO A 72 13.57 -7.42 6.93
N GLY A 73 13.95 -6.79 8.04
CA GLY A 73 14.80 -5.58 8.02
C GLY A 73 14.10 -4.27 7.67
N PHE A 74 12.84 -4.32 7.20
CA PHE A 74 12.05 -3.13 6.90
C PHE A 74 10.91 -2.93 7.90
N GLY A 75 10.14 -3.97 8.21
CA GLY A 75 8.95 -3.94 9.07
C GLY A 75 7.65 -4.09 8.29
N ASN A 76 6.53 -3.77 8.92
CA ASN A 76 5.21 -4.03 8.38
C ASN A 76 4.83 -3.05 7.27
N VAL A 77 4.24 -3.59 6.20
CA VAL A 77 3.73 -2.85 5.04
C VAL A 77 2.29 -3.26 4.77
N GLY A 78 1.38 -2.29 4.73
CA GLY A 78 0.01 -2.49 4.30
C GLY A 78 -0.14 -2.31 2.79
N ILE A 79 -0.85 -3.21 2.12
CA ILE A 79 -1.16 -3.13 0.69
C ILE A 79 -2.68 -3.20 0.53
N ILE A 80 -3.27 -2.13 -0.02
CA ILE A 80 -4.70 -1.93 -0.15
C ILE A 80 -5.04 -1.82 -1.64
N THR A 81 -5.78 -2.76 -2.17
CA THR A 81 -6.15 -2.77 -3.59
C THR A 81 -7.47 -2.04 -3.88
N TYR A 82 -8.27 -1.74 -2.87
CA TYR A 82 -9.55 -1.02 -2.97
C TYR A 82 -9.32 0.40 -3.49
N GLY A 83 -9.35 0.60 -4.80
CA GLY A 83 -9.03 1.90 -5.40
C GLY A 83 -10.22 2.61 -6.01
N ASP A 84 -11.36 1.96 -6.11
CA ASP A 84 -12.52 2.44 -6.84
C ASP A 84 -13.48 3.25 -5.94
N ARG A 85 -14.36 4.00 -6.60
CA ARG A 85 -15.40 4.78 -5.94
C ARG A 85 -16.36 3.83 -5.18
N GLY A 86 -16.65 4.17 -3.94
CA GLY A 86 -17.48 3.35 -3.05
C GLY A 86 -16.69 2.50 -2.07
N CYS A 87 -15.36 2.42 -2.22
CA CYS A 87 -14.48 1.69 -1.31
C CYS A 87 -13.89 2.56 -0.19
N GLU A 88 -14.34 3.80 -0.05
CA GLU A 88 -13.75 4.78 0.89
C GLU A 88 -13.77 4.28 2.35
N ALA A 89 -14.87 3.65 2.77
CA ALA A 89 -14.99 3.10 4.11
C ALA A 89 -14.06 1.91 4.34
N ASP A 90 -13.89 1.04 3.34
CA ASP A 90 -12.99 -0.12 3.42
C ASP A 90 -11.53 0.33 3.47
N VAL A 91 -11.16 1.34 2.70
CA VAL A 91 -9.83 1.94 2.74
C VAL A 91 -9.55 2.55 4.12
N GLN A 92 -10.51 3.30 4.69
CA GLN A 92 -10.33 3.88 6.02
C GLN A 92 -10.16 2.80 7.10
N LYS A 93 -10.93 1.71 7.03
CA LYS A 93 -10.78 0.55 7.91
C LYS A 93 -9.39 -0.09 7.77
N ALA A 94 -8.93 -0.31 6.53
CA ALA A 94 -7.60 -0.86 6.27
C ALA A 94 -6.48 0.03 6.81
N LEU A 95 -6.58 1.35 6.66
CA LEU A 95 -5.61 2.31 7.21
C LEU A 95 -5.55 2.28 8.73
N ASN A 96 -6.70 2.16 9.39
CA ASN A 96 -6.75 2.01 10.86
C ASN A 96 -6.09 0.70 11.32
N GLU A 97 -6.29 -0.38 10.57
CA GLU A 97 -5.60 -1.67 10.85
C GLU A 97 -4.09 -1.56 10.63
N CYS A 98 -3.63 -0.83 9.60
CA CYS A 98 -2.22 -0.54 9.39
C CYS A 98 -1.58 0.19 10.57
N LEU A 99 -2.28 1.19 11.13
CA LEU A 99 -1.84 1.89 12.34
C LEU A 99 -1.76 0.94 13.53
N GLY A 100 -2.83 0.19 13.78
CA GLY A 100 -2.91 -0.73 14.91
C GLY A 100 -1.86 -1.84 14.89
N ARG A 101 -1.38 -2.22 13.69
CA ARG A 101 -0.31 -3.22 13.50
C ARG A 101 1.08 -2.62 13.26
N GLY A 102 1.24 -1.33 13.46
CA GLY A 102 2.53 -0.67 13.35
C GLY A 102 3.16 -0.73 11.97
N CYS A 103 2.38 -0.55 10.91
CA CYS A 103 2.93 -0.46 9.57
C CYS A 103 3.84 0.76 9.43
N ARG A 104 5.00 0.58 8.79
CA ARG A 104 5.91 1.66 8.41
C ARG A 104 5.57 2.27 7.06
N ALA A 105 4.94 1.50 6.19
CA ALA A 105 4.52 1.97 4.88
C ALA A 105 3.14 1.44 4.52
N VAL A 106 2.45 2.19 3.67
CA VAL A 106 1.20 1.79 3.04
C VAL A 106 1.31 2.01 1.53
N VAL A 107 0.89 1.01 0.76
CA VAL A 107 0.72 1.10 -0.69
C VAL A 107 -0.77 0.96 -0.98
N GLY A 108 -1.38 1.95 -1.59
CA GLY A 108 -2.81 1.97 -1.88
C GLY A 108 -3.11 2.26 -3.35
N ALA A 109 -4.12 1.55 -3.90
CA ALA A 109 -4.68 1.89 -5.20
C ALA A 109 -5.62 3.08 -5.11
N SER A 110 -5.72 3.87 -6.17
CA SER A 110 -6.67 4.95 -6.28
C SER A 110 -7.09 5.23 -7.72
N HIS A 111 -8.29 5.73 -7.89
CA HIS A 111 -8.73 6.29 -9.16
C HIS A 111 -7.98 7.59 -9.48
N MET A 112 -7.87 7.96 -10.76
CA MET A 112 -7.19 9.19 -11.16
C MET A 112 -7.96 10.46 -10.82
N GLN A 113 -9.27 10.36 -10.62
CA GLN A 113 -10.12 11.52 -10.42
C GLN A 113 -10.05 12.04 -8.99
N TYR A 114 -9.82 13.36 -8.88
CA TYR A 114 -9.77 14.06 -7.63
C TYR A 114 -11.12 14.75 -7.37
N TYR A 115 -11.89 14.22 -6.42
CA TYR A 115 -13.12 14.85 -5.96
C TYR A 115 -12.99 15.27 -4.49
N LYS A 116 -13.36 16.53 -4.19
CA LYS A 116 -13.27 17.05 -2.82
C LYS A 116 -14.43 16.60 -1.92
N ASN A 117 -15.59 16.33 -2.48
CA ASN A 117 -16.80 15.93 -1.74
C ASN A 117 -17.65 14.93 -2.54
N PRO A 118 -17.97 13.76 -1.97
CA PRO A 118 -17.35 13.16 -0.77
C PRO A 118 -15.85 12.87 -0.98
N PRO A 119 -15.05 12.68 0.10
CA PRO A 119 -13.62 12.40 -0.04
C PRO A 119 -13.43 11.10 -0.85
N THR A 120 -12.58 11.18 -1.87
CA THR A 120 -12.21 10.01 -2.68
C THR A 120 -11.15 9.17 -1.97
N VAL A 121 -10.97 7.92 -2.40
CA VAL A 121 -9.87 7.07 -1.91
C VAL A 121 -8.52 7.78 -2.03
N TYR A 122 -8.28 8.51 -3.13
CA TYR A 122 -7.07 9.31 -3.31
C TYR A 122 -6.87 10.31 -2.16
N LYS A 123 -7.92 11.09 -1.85
CA LYS A 123 -7.85 12.08 -0.78
C LYS A 123 -7.63 11.44 0.58
N ILE A 124 -8.28 10.31 0.85
CA ILE A 124 -8.12 9.56 2.10
C ILE A 124 -6.67 9.11 2.28
N LEU A 125 -6.05 8.52 1.26
CA LEU A 125 -4.65 8.10 1.29
C LEU A 125 -3.68 9.28 1.44
N TRP A 126 -3.94 10.37 0.74
CA TRP A 126 -3.13 11.59 0.82
C TRP A 126 -3.20 12.23 2.21
N ASP A 127 -4.42 12.42 2.73
CA ASP A 127 -4.65 12.99 4.06
C ASP A 127 -4.04 12.10 5.15
N PHE A 128 -4.11 10.78 5.00
CA PHE A 128 -3.48 9.84 5.90
C PHE A 128 -1.97 10.04 5.94
N GLY A 129 -1.31 10.14 4.79
CA GLY A 129 0.12 10.45 4.73
C GLY A 129 0.46 11.78 5.38
N SER A 130 -0.31 12.82 5.11
CA SER A 130 -0.12 14.16 5.67
C SER A 130 -0.30 14.18 7.19
N THR A 131 -1.33 13.51 7.70
CA THR A 131 -1.63 13.45 9.14
C THR A 131 -0.50 12.78 9.93
N HIS A 132 0.16 11.79 9.32
CA HIS A 132 1.25 11.03 9.96
C HIS A 132 2.66 11.53 9.58
N ASN A 133 2.77 12.69 8.92
CA ASN A 133 4.05 13.23 8.40
C ASN A 133 4.82 12.22 7.53
N ALA A 134 4.09 11.33 6.86
CA ALA A 134 4.67 10.33 5.99
C ALA A 134 5.11 10.96 4.65
N LYS A 135 6.18 10.44 4.07
CA LYS A 135 6.54 10.74 2.70
C LYS A 135 5.49 10.14 1.75
N THR A 136 4.71 10.97 1.09
CA THR A 136 3.69 10.52 0.13
C THR A 136 4.25 10.59 -1.28
N VAL A 137 4.20 9.47 -1.99
CA VAL A 137 4.67 9.31 -3.38
C VAL A 137 3.52 8.82 -4.23
N GLU A 138 3.34 9.44 -5.39
CA GLU A 138 2.36 9.01 -6.37
C GLU A 138 3.04 8.35 -7.56
N THR A 139 2.43 7.30 -8.07
CA THR A 139 2.80 6.68 -9.35
C THR A 139 1.53 6.30 -10.11
N THR A 140 1.65 6.08 -11.40
CA THR A 140 0.52 5.70 -12.25
C THR A 140 0.75 4.33 -12.86
N THR A 141 -0.35 3.59 -13.11
CA THR A 141 -0.28 2.41 -13.97
C THR A 141 0.11 2.81 -15.38
N ILE A 142 0.83 1.95 -16.08
CA ILE A 142 1.09 2.14 -17.51
C ILE A 142 -0.24 2.05 -18.24
N ILE A 143 -0.60 3.11 -18.98
CA ILE A 143 -1.85 3.17 -19.71
C ILE A 143 -1.79 2.16 -20.86
N LYS A 144 -2.80 1.27 -20.93
CA LYS A 144 -2.99 0.43 -22.10
C LYS A 144 -3.34 1.33 -23.28
N ALA A 145 -2.58 1.26 -24.33
CA ALA A 145 -2.92 1.93 -25.58
C ALA A 145 -4.08 1.15 -26.24
N ASP A 146 -5.31 1.57 -25.97
CA ASP A 146 -6.47 1.05 -26.68
C ASP A 146 -6.33 1.47 -28.16
N GLY A 147 -6.24 0.51 -29.07
CA GLY A 147 -6.43 0.76 -30.50
C GLY A 147 -5.21 0.67 -31.41
N TRP A 148 -4.03 0.36 -30.94
CA TRP A 148 -2.85 0.19 -31.78
C TRP A 148 -2.46 -1.29 -31.95
N GLY A 149 -3.31 -2.13 -32.46
CA GLY A 149 -3.06 -3.44 -33.10
C GLY A 149 -1.95 -4.36 -32.59
N GLN A 150 -1.21 -3.99 -31.58
CA GLN A 150 -0.21 -4.80 -30.90
C GLN A 150 -0.73 -5.10 -29.49
N SER A 151 -0.98 -6.36 -29.23
CA SER A 151 -1.25 -6.86 -27.88
C SER A 151 -0.03 -6.63 -26.99
N ILE A 152 0.07 -5.46 -26.39
CA ILE A 152 1.01 -5.27 -25.30
C ILE A 152 0.52 -6.21 -24.19
N ASN A 153 1.35 -7.15 -23.79
CA ASN A 153 1.04 -8.13 -22.77
C ASN A 153 0.77 -7.41 -21.45
N GLU A 154 -0.49 -7.38 -21.02
CA GLU A 154 -0.93 -6.76 -19.76
C GLU A 154 -0.11 -7.23 -18.57
N THR A 155 0.20 -8.53 -18.52
CA THR A 155 1.01 -9.13 -17.47
C THR A 155 2.39 -8.48 -17.40
N SER A 156 3.04 -8.24 -18.54
CA SER A 156 4.35 -7.58 -18.59
C SER A 156 4.26 -6.14 -18.06
N LEU A 157 3.23 -5.38 -18.43
CA LEU A 157 3.05 -4.01 -17.96
C LEU A 157 2.79 -3.96 -16.45
N ASN A 158 1.93 -4.83 -15.95
CA ASN A 158 1.63 -4.93 -14.52
C ASN A 158 2.88 -5.36 -13.73
N THR A 159 3.71 -6.24 -14.28
CA THR A 159 4.99 -6.65 -13.68
C THR A 159 5.96 -5.47 -13.56
N ILE A 160 6.13 -4.68 -14.62
CA ILE A 160 6.97 -3.47 -14.60
C ILE A 160 6.46 -2.49 -13.53
N CYS A 161 5.15 -2.27 -13.45
CA CYS A 161 4.56 -1.42 -12.42
C CYS A 161 4.81 -1.97 -11.00
N ALA A 162 4.68 -3.27 -10.80
CA ALA A 162 4.93 -3.91 -9.50
C ALA A 162 6.41 -3.80 -9.07
N GLU A 163 7.34 -4.00 -10.01
CA GLU A 163 8.78 -3.80 -9.77
C GLU A 163 9.12 -2.34 -9.44
N ASN A 164 8.46 -1.38 -10.09
CA ASN A 164 8.61 0.03 -9.77
C ASN A 164 8.11 0.34 -8.35
N LEU A 165 6.95 -0.18 -7.97
CA LEU A 165 6.42 -0.04 -6.61
C LEU A 165 7.34 -0.66 -5.56
N PHE A 166 7.88 -1.85 -5.84
CA PHE A 166 8.86 -2.52 -4.98
C PHE A 166 10.09 -1.64 -4.76
N ASN A 167 10.63 -1.05 -5.82
CA ASN A 167 11.76 -0.13 -5.72
C ASN A 167 11.41 1.15 -4.95
N LEU A 168 10.24 1.73 -5.19
CA LEU A 168 9.77 2.90 -4.43
C LEU A 168 9.58 2.59 -2.95
N LEU A 169 9.13 1.39 -2.63
CA LEU A 169 8.93 0.96 -1.25
C LEU A 169 10.25 0.84 -0.48
N LEU A 170 11.29 0.26 -1.09
CA LEU A 170 12.53 -0.08 -0.39
C LEU A 170 13.62 0.99 -0.47
N LYS A 171 13.59 1.91 -1.44
CA LYS A 171 14.67 2.89 -1.69
C LYS A 171 14.49 4.23 -0.98
N LEU A 172 13.49 4.39 -0.17
CA LEU A 172 13.24 5.71 0.43
C LEU A 172 13.78 5.82 1.83
#